data_661741430ecc64020355cb823bd7da3c
#
_entry.id   661741430ecc64020355cb823bd7da3c
#
_cell.length_a   1.000
_cell.length_b   1.000
_cell.length_c   1.000
_cell.angle_alpha   90.00
_cell.angle_beta   90.00
_cell.angle_gamma   90.00
#
_symmetry.space_group_name_H-M   'P 1'
#
loop_
_entity.id
_entity.type
_entity.pdbx_description
1 polymer ?
#
loop_
_entity_poly.entity_id
_entity_poly.type
_entity_poly.pdbx_seq_one_letter_code
_entity_poly.pdbx_strand_id
1 'polypeptide(L)'
;PGHSQGSVIYWNQEEHWACGSDSVQILNSYRGGFDELEKYRRYLKRAISLFPEDIQIYSGHDRIVHTKGTLYLMLESLEDILCGRNLSHDIPKPPRFAMTKPGPTMLIHRLGHIRSSYSSELWHNSHPENSMSNEELIELLIQEKGL
;
A
#
# COMPACT_ATOMS: atom_id res chain seq x y z
N PRO A 1 3.04 10.82 6.29
CA PRO A 1 2.92 9.41 6.67
C PRO A 1 2.54 8.56 5.48
N GLY A 2 2.75 7.28 5.58
CA GLY A 2 2.51 6.32 4.52
C GLY A 2 3.47 5.17 4.70
N HIS A 3 4.70 5.30 4.20
CA HIS A 3 5.76 4.32 4.44
C HIS A 3 6.20 4.31 5.92
N SER A 4 6.27 5.48 6.55
CA SER A 4 6.51 5.64 7.98
C SER A 4 5.70 6.80 8.55
N GLN A 5 5.55 6.87 9.88
CA GLN A 5 4.82 7.94 10.56
C GLN A 5 5.42 9.33 10.32
N GLY A 6 6.75 9.41 10.17
CA GLY A 6 7.49 10.65 9.93
C GLY A 6 7.68 11.02 8.46
N SER A 7 7.12 10.24 7.53
CA SER A 7 7.25 10.54 6.10
C SER A 7 6.57 11.86 5.75
N VAL A 8 7.24 12.66 4.92
CA VAL A 8 6.75 13.94 4.42
C VAL A 8 6.90 13.99 2.90
N ILE A 9 6.06 14.79 2.26
CA ILE A 9 6.17 15.13 0.84
C ILE A 9 6.53 16.61 0.76
N TYR A 10 7.60 16.93 0.06
CA TYR A 10 7.96 18.30 -0.30
C TYR A 10 7.35 18.65 -1.64
N TRP A 11 6.68 19.78 -1.71
CA TRP A 11 5.99 20.24 -2.91
C TRP A 11 6.41 21.64 -3.29
N ASN A 12 6.90 21.80 -4.53
CA ASN A 12 7.07 23.09 -5.17
C ASN A 12 5.82 23.42 -5.97
N GLN A 13 5.05 24.38 -5.45
CA GLN A 13 3.76 24.75 -6.01
C GLN A 13 3.89 25.50 -7.34
N GLU A 14 4.97 26.30 -7.49
CA GLU A 14 5.16 27.14 -8.67
C GLU A 14 5.59 26.32 -9.89
N GLU A 15 6.42 25.32 -9.67
CA GLU A 15 6.97 24.47 -10.75
C GLU A 15 6.26 23.13 -10.89
N HIS A 16 5.19 22.88 -10.14
CA HIS A 16 4.37 21.68 -10.17
C HIS A 16 5.15 20.37 -10.00
N TRP A 17 6.13 20.33 -9.09
CA TRP A 17 6.79 19.08 -8.75
C TRP A 17 6.77 18.79 -7.26
N ALA A 18 6.86 17.51 -6.91
CA ALA A 18 6.93 17.05 -5.52
C ALA A 18 7.98 15.96 -5.36
N CYS A 19 8.62 15.93 -4.19
CA CYS A 19 9.46 14.81 -3.74
C CYS A 19 8.62 13.95 -2.80
N GLY A 20 8.17 12.79 -3.30
CA GLY A 20 7.31 11.84 -2.59
C GLY A 20 8.10 10.89 -1.70
N SER A 21 9.44 10.82 -1.85
CA SER A 21 10.27 9.85 -1.15
C SER A 21 9.66 8.42 -1.24
N ASP A 22 9.64 7.69 -0.14
CA ASP A 22 9.05 6.35 -0.05
C ASP A 22 7.52 6.36 0.16
N SER A 23 6.92 7.56 0.25
CA SER A 23 5.46 7.70 0.39
C SER A 23 4.71 7.64 -0.94
N VAL A 24 5.40 7.80 -2.07
CA VAL A 24 4.82 7.66 -3.41
C VAL A 24 5.72 6.77 -4.24
N GLN A 25 5.30 5.52 -4.45
CA GLN A 25 6.09 4.54 -5.19
C GLN A 25 5.22 3.39 -5.71
N ILE A 26 5.74 2.64 -6.68
CA ILE A 26 5.06 1.46 -7.24
C ILE A 26 4.94 0.33 -6.21
N LEU A 27 5.99 0.13 -5.42
CA LEU A 27 6.06 -0.93 -4.41
C LEU A 27 5.80 -0.35 -3.02
N ASN A 28 4.54 -0.28 -2.61
CA ASN A 28 4.17 0.19 -1.28
C ASN A 28 4.31 -0.92 -0.25
N SER A 29 4.84 -0.60 0.92
CA SER A 29 4.92 -1.50 2.05
C SER A 29 4.26 -0.85 3.26
N TYR A 30 3.07 -1.31 3.59
CA TYR A 30 2.32 -0.81 4.74
C TYR A 30 2.70 -1.63 5.99
N ARG A 31 3.42 -1.01 6.90
CA ARG A 31 3.91 -1.63 8.13
C ARG A 31 3.09 -1.28 9.37
N GLY A 32 2.18 -0.33 9.22
CA GLY A 32 1.29 0.12 10.30
C GLY A 32 0.04 -0.73 10.42
N GLY A 33 -0.69 -0.55 11.53
CA GLY A 33 -2.02 -1.11 11.72
C GLY A 33 -3.08 -0.33 10.93
N PHE A 34 -4.34 -0.72 11.14
CA PHE A 34 -5.50 -0.12 10.47
C PHE A 34 -5.56 1.40 10.62
N ASP A 35 -5.31 1.94 11.81
CA ASP A 35 -5.34 3.39 12.08
C ASP A 35 -4.27 4.15 11.27
N GLU A 36 -3.11 3.56 11.05
CA GLU A 36 -2.04 4.17 10.26
C GLU A 36 -2.43 4.22 8.77
N LEU A 37 -3.08 3.18 8.26
CA LEU A 37 -3.58 3.16 6.89
C LEU A 37 -4.72 4.16 6.69
N GLU A 38 -5.62 4.31 7.66
CA GLU A 38 -6.66 5.32 7.65
C GLU A 38 -6.06 6.75 7.63
N LYS A 39 -5.03 6.99 8.39
CA LYS A 39 -4.28 8.25 8.32
C LYS A 39 -3.67 8.44 6.94
N TYR A 40 -3.05 7.41 6.39
CA TYR A 40 -2.45 7.48 5.07
C TYR A 40 -3.49 7.75 3.98
N ARG A 41 -4.64 7.10 4.03
CA ARG A 41 -5.79 7.38 3.14
C ARG A 41 -6.17 8.86 3.14
N ARG A 42 -6.27 9.47 4.34
CA ARG A 42 -6.57 10.90 4.47
C ARG A 42 -5.49 11.78 3.84
N TYR A 43 -4.22 11.43 3.99
CA TYR A 43 -3.12 12.18 3.39
C TYR A 43 -3.10 12.05 1.87
N LEU A 44 -3.36 10.87 1.31
CA LEU A 44 -3.48 10.70 -0.14
C LEU A 44 -4.64 11.53 -0.70
N LYS A 45 -5.81 11.50 -0.06
CA LYS A 45 -6.95 12.34 -0.46
C LYS A 45 -6.60 13.83 -0.42
N ARG A 46 -5.89 14.27 0.60
CA ARG A 46 -5.43 15.65 0.70
C ARG A 46 -4.40 16.00 -0.38
N ALA A 47 -3.41 15.14 -0.63
CA ALA A 47 -2.43 15.36 -1.69
C ALA A 47 -3.12 15.47 -3.06
N ILE A 48 -4.05 14.57 -3.37
CA ILE A 48 -4.85 14.58 -4.59
C ILE A 48 -5.63 15.90 -4.73
N SER A 49 -6.21 16.43 -3.65
CA SER A 49 -6.98 17.67 -3.68
C SER A 49 -6.12 18.93 -3.85
N LEU A 50 -4.88 18.90 -3.40
CA LEU A 50 -3.97 20.04 -3.42
C LEU A 50 -3.10 20.11 -4.68
N PHE A 51 -2.69 18.95 -5.19
CA PHE A 51 -1.77 18.90 -6.32
C PHE A 51 -2.48 19.22 -7.64
N PRO A 52 -1.83 20.00 -8.53
CA PRO A 52 -2.34 20.24 -9.87
C PRO A 52 -2.34 18.94 -10.70
N GLU A 53 -3.09 18.93 -11.84
CA GLU A 53 -3.22 17.74 -12.67
C GLU A 53 -1.91 17.32 -13.35
N ASP A 54 -1.05 18.27 -13.64
CA ASP A 54 0.25 18.10 -14.29
C ASP A 54 1.42 17.90 -13.32
N ILE A 55 1.13 17.66 -12.03
CA ILE A 55 2.17 17.42 -11.03
C ILE A 55 3.14 16.31 -11.43
N GLN A 56 4.41 16.54 -11.25
CA GLN A 56 5.49 15.56 -11.38
C GLN A 56 5.97 15.15 -10.00
N ILE A 57 5.90 13.84 -9.67
CA ILE A 57 6.25 13.35 -8.35
C ILE A 57 7.45 12.41 -8.47
N TYR A 58 8.50 12.73 -7.76
CA TYR A 58 9.74 11.96 -7.71
C TYR A 58 9.75 11.06 -6.47
N SER A 59 9.91 9.76 -6.69
CA SER A 59 10.02 8.74 -5.65
C SER A 59 11.47 8.55 -5.20
N GLY A 60 11.65 7.96 -4.01
CA GLY A 60 12.98 7.59 -3.51
C GLY A 60 13.57 6.36 -4.20
N HIS A 61 12.74 5.46 -4.72
CA HIS A 61 13.16 4.15 -5.26
C HIS A 61 12.81 3.92 -6.72
N ASP A 62 11.77 4.56 -7.23
CA ASP A 62 11.34 4.36 -8.60
C ASP A 62 12.14 5.23 -9.57
N ARG A 63 12.48 4.65 -10.72
CA ARG A 63 13.22 5.36 -11.77
C ARG A 63 12.32 6.12 -12.73
N ILE A 64 11.05 6.23 -12.40
CA ILE A 64 10.03 6.94 -13.19
C ILE A 64 9.52 8.15 -12.44
N VAL A 65 9.05 9.12 -13.19
CA VAL A 65 8.30 10.26 -12.63
C VAL A 65 6.84 9.85 -12.51
N HIS A 66 6.31 9.97 -11.31
CA HIS A 66 4.90 9.69 -11.04
C HIS A 66 4.03 10.91 -11.35
N THR A 67 2.77 10.64 -11.60
CA THR A 67 1.75 11.66 -11.86
C THR A 67 0.67 11.60 -10.79
N LYS A 68 -0.28 12.51 -10.84
CA LYS A 68 -1.47 12.46 -10.00
C LYS A 68 -2.26 11.16 -10.17
N GLY A 69 -2.23 10.55 -11.36
CA GLY A 69 -2.81 9.24 -11.64
C GLY A 69 -2.24 8.13 -10.74
N THR A 70 -0.96 8.19 -10.39
CA THR A 70 -0.34 7.27 -9.45
C THR A 70 -0.96 7.39 -8.05
N LEU A 71 -1.24 8.62 -7.58
CA LEU A 71 -1.89 8.83 -6.29
C LEU A 71 -3.31 8.26 -6.25
N TYR A 72 -4.07 8.37 -7.35
CA TYR A 72 -5.40 7.76 -7.48
C TYR A 72 -5.32 6.24 -7.37
N LEU A 73 -4.39 5.60 -8.09
CA LEU A 73 -4.20 4.15 -8.03
C LEU A 73 -3.76 3.69 -6.62
N MET A 74 -2.87 4.45 -5.97
CA MET A 74 -2.46 4.17 -4.60
C MET A 74 -3.64 4.28 -3.62
N LEU A 75 -4.47 5.30 -3.78
CA LEU A 75 -5.67 5.49 -2.95
C LEU A 75 -6.67 4.35 -3.15
N GLU A 76 -6.94 3.96 -4.39
CA GLU A 76 -7.83 2.84 -4.72
C GLU A 76 -7.32 1.53 -4.16
N SER A 77 -6.02 1.22 -4.35
CA SER A 77 -5.38 0.05 -3.76
C SER A 77 -5.48 0.02 -2.23
N LEU A 78 -5.33 1.17 -1.60
CA LEU A 78 -5.44 1.29 -0.15
C LEU A 78 -6.89 1.11 0.33
N GLU A 79 -7.87 1.66 -0.40
CA GLU A 79 -9.29 1.49 -0.10
C GLU A 79 -9.74 0.03 -0.28
N ASP A 80 -9.22 -0.68 -1.28
CA ASP A 80 -9.45 -2.11 -1.46
C ASP A 80 -8.93 -2.92 -0.26
N ILE A 81 -7.73 -2.61 0.22
CA ILE A 81 -7.15 -3.26 1.41
C ILE A 81 -8.00 -2.98 2.64
N LEU A 82 -8.38 -1.72 2.88
CA LEU A 82 -9.15 -1.30 4.05
C LEU A 82 -10.59 -1.87 4.07
N CYS A 83 -11.18 -2.07 2.89
CA CYS A 83 -12.54 -2.59 2.74
C CYS A 83 -12.58 -4.09 2.42
N GLY A 84 -11.44 -4.75 2.31
CA GLY A 84 -11.33 -6.16 1.94
C GLY A 84 -11.90 -6.49 0.57
N ARG A 85 -11.98 -5.51 -0.31
CA ARG A 85 -12.46 -5.72 -1.67
C ARG A 85 -11.33 -6.22 -2.56
N ASN A 86 -11.70 -7.10 -3.49
CA ASN A 86 -10.87 -7.49 -4.64
C ASN A 86 -9.49 -8.03 -4.24
N LEU A 87 -9.50 -9.05 -3.41
CA LEU A 87 -8.29 -9.67 -2.84
C LEU A 87 -7.53 -10.51 -3.88
N SER A 88 -6.98 -9.88 -4.93
CA SER A 88 -6.00 -10.56 -5.77
C SER A 88 -4.65 -10.58 -5.03
N HIS A 89 -4.49 -11.49 -4.09
CA HIS A 89 -3.27 -11.56 -3.30
C HIS A 89 -2.29 -12.57 -3.88
N ASP A 90 -1.06 -12.14 -4.05
CA ASP A 90 0.06 -13.05 -4.14
C ASP A 90 0.61 -13.27 -2.72
N ILE A 91 0.82 -14.52 -2.37
CA ILE A 91 1.58 -14.87 -1.19
C ILE A 91 3.04 -14.53 -1.51
N PRO A 92 3.68 -13.59 -0.80
CA PRO A 92 5.04 -13.25 -1.08
C PRO A 92 5.93 -14.46 -0.80
N LYS A 93 6.84 -14.76 -1.72
CA LYS A 93 7.96 -15.66 -1.42
C LYS A 93 8.69 -15.08 -0.20
N PRO A 94 9.11 -15.91 0.76
CA PRO A 94 9.86 -15.42 1.91
C PRO A 94 11.03 -14.57 1.41
N PRO A 95 11.29 -13.41 2.04
CA PRO A 95 12.37 -12.55 1.61
C PRO A 95 13.68 -13.34 1.66
N ARG A 96 14.53 -13.19 0.63
CA ARG A 96 15.85 -13.85 0.58
C ARG A 96 16.75 -13.53 1.79
N PHE A 97 16.40 -12.49 2.53
CA PHE A 97 17.00 -12.10 3.79
C PHE A 97 15.97 -12.36 4.91
N ALA A 98 15.67 -13.62 5.18
CA ALA A 98 14.88 -13.98 6.34
C ALA A 98 15.71 -13.59 7.59
N MET A 99 15.39 -12.46 8.16
CA MET A 99 15.81 -12.14 9.51
C MET A 99 15.24 -13.24 10.44
N THR A 100 16.00 -13.66 11.39
CA THR A 100 15.88 -14.84 12.26
C THR A 100 14.64 -14.90 13.17
N LYS A 101 13.61 -14.09 12.92
CA LYS A 101 12.31 -14.17 13.59
C LYS A 101 11.20 -14.30 12.56
N PRO A 102 10.26 -15.24 12.72
CA PRO A 102 9.06 -15.25 11.90
C PRO A 102 8.33 -13.92 12.09
N GLY A 103 8.30 -13.11 11.04
CA GLY A 103 7.49 -11.90 10.99
C GLY A 103 6.02 -12.25 10.69
N PRO A 104 5.10 -11.29 10.82
CA PRO A 104 3.72 -11.48 10.41
C PRO A 104 3.66 -11.89 8.93
N THR A 105 2.71 -12.74 8.59
CA THR A 105 2.45 -13.09 7.19
C THR A 105 2.11 -11.82 6.42
N MET A 106 2.81 -11.61 5.32
CA MET A 106 2.58 -10.45 4.45
C MET A 106 1.74 -10.85 3.25
N LEU A 107 0.74 -10.06 2.94
CA LEU A 107 -0.10 -10.18 1.76
C LEU A 107 0.30 -9.09 0.75
N ILE A 108 0.09 -9.35 -0.53
CA ILE A 108 0.36 -8.37 -1.60
C ILE A 108 -0.92 -8.15 -2.40
N HIS A 109 -1.43 -6.94 -2.34
CA HIS A 109 -2.48 -6.47 -3.22
C HIS A 109 -1.88 -5.85 -4.49
N ARG A 110 -2.47 -6.13 -5.65
CA ARG A 110 -2.05 -5.60 -6.94
C ARG A 110 -3.17 -4.84 -7.60
N LEU A 111 -2.91 -3.60 -7.97
CA LEU A 111 -3.83 -2.78 -8.75
C LEU A 111 -3.05 -2.09 -9.88
N GLY A 112 -3.29 -2.49 -11.11
CA GLY A 112 -2.50 -2.02 -12.26
C GLY A 112 -1.00 -2.30 -12.04
N HIS A 113 -0.19 -1.25 -12.05
CA HIS A 113 1.25 -1.34 -11.75
C HIS A 113 1.60 -1.17 -10.27
N ILE A 114 0.63 -0.79 -9.43
CA ILE A 114 0.85 -0.63 -7.98
C ILE A 114 0.82 -2.00 -7.30
N ARG A 115 1.75 -2.20 -6.38
CA ARG A 115 1.86 -3.39 -5.52
C ARG A 115 1.94 -2.92 -4.07
N SER A 116 0.97 -3.33 -3.28
CA SER A 116 0.86 -2.94 -1.88
C SER A 116 1.01 -4.16 -0.98
N SER A 117 2.08 -4.21 -0.20
CA SER A 117 2.26 -5.26 0.81
C SER A 117 1.77 -4.78 2.17
N TYR A 118 1.06 -5.63 2.88
CA TYR A 118 0.47 -5.36 4.19
C TYR A 118 0.42 -6.63 5.04
N SER A 119 0.26 -6.50 6.36
CA SER A 119 0.19 -7.67 7.23
C SER A 119 -1.20 -8.33 7.18
N SER A 120 -1.24 -9.66 7.32
CA SER A 120 -2.49 -10.41 7.44
C SER A 120 -3.33 -9.97 8.65
N GLU A 121 -2.70 -9.50 9.72
CA GLU A 121 -3.39 -8.93 10.89
C GLU A 121 -4.26 -7.72 10.51
N LEU A 122 -3.80 -6.92 9.55
CA LEU A 122 -4.57 -5.79 9.06
C LEU A 122 -5.86 -6.25 8.38
N TRP A 123 -5.79 -7.32 7.58
CA TRP A 123 -6.96 -7.90 6.94
C TRP A 123 -7.98 -8.41 7.97
N HIS A 124 -7.53 -9.13 9.01
CA HIS A 124 -8.39 -9.59 10.09
C HIS A 124 -9.06 -8.45 10.86
N ASN A 125 -8.33 -7.37 11.12
CA ASN A 125 -8.88 -6.18 11.79
C ASN A 125 -9.91 -5.43 10.93
N SER A 126 -9.81 -5.54 9.60
CA SER A 126 -10.77 -4.94 8.67
C SER A 126 -12.06 -5.78 8.50
N HIS A 127 -12.00 -7.05 8.92
CA HIS A 127 -13.08 -8.04 8.77
C HIS A 127 -13.30 -8.79 10.09
N PRO A 128 -13.75 -8.09 11.15
CA PRO A 128 -13.90 -8.68 12.48
C PRO A 128 -14.93 -9.83 12.53
N GLU A 129 -15.83 -9.90 11.54
CA GLU A 129 -16.79 -10.99 11.38
C GLU A 129 -16.14 -12.29 10.86
N ASN A 130 -14.95 -12.22 10.29
CA ASN A 130 -14.21 -13.38 9.82
C ASN A 130 -13.27 -13.89 10.90
N SER A 131 -13.69 -14.91 11.64
CA SER A 131 -12.87 -15.61 12.64
C SER A 131 -11.80 -16.52 12.02
N MET A 132 -11.47 -16.32 10.76
CA MET A 132 -10.53 -17.15 10.00
C MET A 132 -9.11 -16.96 10.51
N SER A 133 -8.38 -18.05 10.72
CA SER A 133 -6.95 -18.01 11.06
C SER A 133 -6.10 -17.55 9.89
N ASN A 134 -4.83 -17.19 10.14
CA ASN A 134 -3.91 -16.85 9.06
C ASN A 134 -3.70 -18.00 8.08
N GLU A 135 -3.67 -19.24 8.57
CA GLU A 135 -3.54 -20.46 7.77
C GLU A 135 -4.75 -20.65 6.85
N GLU A 136 -5.95 -20.52 7.39
CA GLU A 136 -7.20 -20.62 6.62
C GLU A 136 -7.31 -19.52 5.57
N LEU A 137 -6.91 -18.29 5.89
CA LEU A 137 -6.85 -17.20 4.92
C LEU A 137 -5.89 -17.51 3.76
N ILE A 138 -4.71 -18.03 4.07
CA ILE A 138 -3.71 -18.40 3.06
C ILE A 138 -4.24 -19.54 2.19
N GLU A 139 -4.87 -20.57 2.77
CA GLU A 139 -5.47 -21.68 2.04
C GLU A 139 -6.60 -21.21 1.11
N LEU A 140 -7.47 -20.30 1.59
CA LEU A 140 -8.52 -19.70 0.77
C LEU A 140 -7.92 -18.97 -0.45
N LEU A 141 -6.90 -18.14 -0.23
CA LEU A 141 -6.23 -17.40 -1.29
C LEU A 141 -5.52 -18.30 -2.31
N ILE A 142 -4.96 -19.44 -1.87
CA ILE A 142 -4.38 -20.46 -2.74
C ILE A 142 -5.47 -21.11 -3.59
N GLN A 143 -6.60 -21.49 -3.00
CA GLN A 143 -7.73 -22.11 -3.69
C GLN A 143 -8.34 -21.18 -4.74
N GLU A 144 -8.55 -19.90 -4.41
CA GLU A 144 -9.10 -18.92 -5.36
C GLU A 144 -8.19 -18.70 -6.58
N LYS A 145 -6.88 -18.87 -6.41
CA LYS A 145 -5.89 -18.69 -7.49
C LYS A 145 -5.63 -19.96 -8.30
N GLY A 146 -6.16 -21.09 -7.87
CA GLY A 146 -5.90 -22.39 -8.52
C GLY A 146 -4.42 -22.80 -8.44
N LEU A 147 -3.72 -22.44 -7.38
CA LEU A 147 -2.31 -22.77 -7.11
C LEU A 147 -2.20 -24.05 -6.28
#